data_0ec80c46dfa1b4fd19e5a7ed8907a15f
#
_entry.id   0ec80c46dfa1b4fd19e5a7ed8907a15f
#
_cell.length_a   1.000
_cell.length_b   1.000
_cell.length_c   1.000
_cell.angle_alpha   90.00
_cell.angle_beta   90.00
_cell.angle_gamma   90.00
#
_symmetry.space_group_name_H-M   'P 1'
#
loop_
_entity.id
_entity.type
_entity.pdbx_description
1 polymer ?
#
loop_
_entity_poly.entity_id
_entity_poly.type
_entity_poly.pdbx_seq_one_letter_code
_entity_poly.pdbx_strand_id
1 'polypeptide(L)'
;MNGLIFEALKRTLKAKGVTYRDLADRMGVSEPTVKRIFHERNCKLDRLVEICAAAGVELENVLGSMNRGPGPVNRIAPEIERKLAGRPALLFIFVMLSEKFTPEGVMRSQGLSEASMFLYLRDLEALGLVELGRGLSARLLVETPIQWNFDGPLKPLFETTNKNFIGWAIAHLEREATFVSFSRRMRPETAEMVRREAEEQAERAKLLAHHDQHTTPEDQLTGYKWTFAFGATPFPAIMPIGPHPRDAGASDRPAAPAKGRRSLPA
;
A
#
# COMPACT_ATOMS: atom_id res chain seq x y z
N MET A 1 17.77 17.71 7.75
CA MET A 1 17.64 17.16 6.39
C MET A 1 18.86 16.33 5.99
N ASN A 2 20.09 16.83 6.08
CA ASN A 2 21.28 16.08 5.65
C ASN A 2 21.46 14.72 6.34
N GLY A 3 21.18 14.60 7.64
CA GLY A 3 21.32 13.33 8.37
C GLY A 3 20.45 12.19 7.84
N LEU A 4 19.22 12.49 7.39
CA LEU A 4 18.28 11.48 6.87
C LEU A 4 18.71 10.91 5.51
N ILE A 5 19.30 11.75 4.64
CA ILE A 5 19.84 11.31 3.34
C ILE A 5 20.97 10.27 3.56
N PHE A 6 21.90 10.57 4.48
CA PHE A 6 23.01 9.65 4.73
C PHE A 6 22.58 8.37 5.42
N GLU A 7 21.53 8.38 6.24
CA GLU A 7 20.96 7.16 6.81
C GLU A 7 20.23 6.32 5.73
N ALA A 8 19.53 6.98 4.80
CA ALA A 8 18.92 6.29 3.65
C ALA A 8 20.00 5.65 2.75
N LEU A 9 21.07 6.39 2.43
CA LEU A 9 22.22 5.87 1.68
C LEU A 9 22.86 4.68 2.36
N LYS A 10 23.11 4.73 3.68
CA LYS A 10 23.69 3.60 4.42
C LYS A 10 22.82 2.34 4.32
N ARG A 11 21.50 2.49 4.45
CA ARG A 11 20.56 1.37 4.28
C ARG A 11 20.62 0.79 2.87
N THR A 12 20.65 1.66 1.87
CA THR A 12 20.72 1.25 0.46
C THR A 12 22.02 0.51 0.15
N LEU A 13 23.16 1.03 0.62
CA LEU A 13 24.46 0.37 0.49
C LEU A 13 24.45 -1.01 1.14
N LYS A 14 23.95 -1.10 2.37
CA LYS A 14 23.80 -2.37 3.10
C LYS A 14 22.91 -3.37 2.36
N ALA A 15 21.77 -2.93 1.84
CA ALA A 15 20.85 -3.78 1.08
C ALA A 15 21.46 -4.31 -0.22
N LYS A 16 22.34 -3.52 -0.86
CA LYS A 16 23.06 -3.90 -2.10
C LYS A 16 24.40 -4.62 -1.84
N GLY A 17 24.80 -4.79 -0.60
CA GLY A 17 26.10 -5.37 -0.25
C GLY A 17 27.31 -4.52 -0.67
N VAL A 18 27.11 -3.22 -0.91
CA VAL A 18 28.17 -2.29 -1.33
C VAL A 18 28.88 -1.75 -0.09
N THR A 19 30.18 -2.00 0.00
CA THR A 19 31.02 -1.50 1.10
C THR A 19 31.53 -0.09 0.83
N TYR A 20 32.02 0.61 1.86
CA TYR A 20 32.66 1.92 1.68
C TYR A 20 33.95 1.83 0.83
N ARG A 21 34.61 0.69 0.83
CA ARG A 21 35.76 0.43 -0.03
C ARG A 21 35.33 0.34 -1.51
N ASP A 22 34.29 -0.44 -1.81
CA ASP A 22 33.75 -0.56 -3.17
C ASP A 22 33.28 0.81 -3.70
N LEU A 23 32.65 1.61 -2.81
CA LEU A 23 32.21 2.95 -3.14
C LEU A 23 33.40 3.87 -3.44
N ALA A 24 34.46 3.81 -2.63
CA ALA A 24 35.69 4.58 -2.80
C ALA A 24 36.37 4.25 -4.12
N ASP A 25 36.50 2.96 -4.44
CA ASP A 25 37.09 2.48 -5.69
C ASP A 25 36.31 2.96 -6.91
N ARG A 26 34.97 2.90 -6.87
CA ARG A 26 34.10 3.39 -7.96
C ARG A 26 34.13 4.91 -8.14
N MET A 27 34.35 5.66 -7.06
CA MET A 27 34.41 7.12 -7.06
C MET A 27 35.83 7.66 -7.31
N GLY A 28 36.84 6.80 -7.36
CA GLY A 28 38.23 7.23 -7.51
C GLY A 28 38.77 8.01 -6.31
N VAL A 29 38.29 7.72 -5.10
CA VAL A 29 38.71 8.39 -3.84
C VAL A 29 39.19 7.36 -2.82
N SER A 30 39.79 7.82 -1.73
CA SER A 30 40.20 6.92 -0.64
C SER A 30 39.02 6.51 0.24
N GLU A 31 39.03 5.28 0.79
CA GLU A 31 38.02 4.81 1.74
C GLU A 31 37.87 5.73 2.97
N PRO A 32 38.95 6.29 3.56
CA PRO A 32 38.83 7.30 4.61
C PRO A 32 38.03 8.54 4.20
N THR A 33 38.13 8.96 2.94
CA THR A 33 37.33 10.08 2.39
C THR A 33 35.84 9.75 2.41
N VAL A 34 35.46 8.56 1.96
CA VAL A 34 34.06 8.09 2.01
C VAL A 34 33.58 8.02 3.47
N LYS A 35 34.36 7.40 4.36
CA LYS A 35 34.03 7.30 5.78
C LYS A 35 33.79 8.68 6.42
N ARG A 36 34.64 9.66 6.08
CA ARG A 36 34.50 11.04 6.59
C ARG A 36 33.20 11.67 6.09
N ILE A 37 32.87 11.57 4.80
CA ILE A 37 31.61 12.11 4.25
C ILE A 37 30.39 11.52 4.97
N PHE A 38 30.37 10.21 5.19
CA PHE A 38 29.27 9.54 5.91
C PHE A 38 29.26 9.83 7.40
N HIS A 39 30.40 10.14 8.00
CA HIS A 39 30.50 10.54 9.41
C HIS A 39 30.00 11.97 9.61
N GLU A 40 30.51 12.92 8.81
CA GLU A 40 30.14 14.32 8.85
C GLU A 40 28.70 14.57 8.39
N ARG A 41 28.11 13.61 7.66
CA ARG A 41 26.74 13.70 7.11
C ARG A 41 26.54 14.97 6.28
N ASN A 42 27.57 15.41 5.61
CA ASN A 42 27.59 16.64 4.83
C ASN A 42 28.48 16.51 3.60
N CYS A 43 27.94 16.89 2.44
CA CYS A 43 28.69 17.05 1.21
C CYS A 43 27.93 17.98 0.24
N LYS A 44 28.60 18.44 -0.81
CA LYS A 44 27.95 19.17 -1.92
C LYS A 44 27.01 18.23 -2.67
N LEU A 45 26.00 18.80 -3.31
CA LEU A 45 25.00 18.04 -4.09
C LEU A 45 25.65 17.18 -5.16
N ASP A 46 26.63 17.72 -5.91
CA ASP A 46 27.36 16.97 -6.94
C ASP A 46 28.00 15.70 -6.37
N ARG A 47 28.61 15.81 -5.19
CA ARG A 47 29.21 14.65 -4.51
C ARG A 47 28.16 13.66 -4.05
N LEU A 48 26.96 14.10 -3.69
CA LEU A 48 25.84 13.22 -3.33
C LEU A 48 25.36 12.43 -4.55
N VAL A 49 25.25 13.09 -5.71
CA VAL A 49 24.92 12.46 -7.00
C VAL A 49 25.98 11.42 -7.38
N GLU A 50 27.27 11.73 -7.25
CA GLU A 50 28.37 10.78 -7.49
C GLU A 50 28.28 9.55 -6.58
N ILE A 51 27.98 9.74 -5.29
CA ILE A 51 27.77 8.63 -4.33
C ILE A 51 26.63 7.75 -4.79
N CYS A 52 25.50 8.33 -5.18
CA CYS A 52 24.35 7.60 -5.67
C CYS A 52 24.68 6.81 -6.94
N ALA A 53 25.34 7.43 -7.92
CA ALA A 53 25.78 6.78 -9.15
C ALA A 53 26.75 5.61 -8.86
N ALA A 54 27.75 5.83 -8.01
CA ALA A 54 28.69 4.79 -7.60
C ALA A 54 28.02 3.64 -6.83
N ALA A 55 26.95 3.91 -6.09
CA ALA A 55 26.12 2.90 -5.42
C ALA A 55 25.15 2.19 -6.39
N GLY A 56 25.05 2.64 -7.64
CA GLY A 56 24.09 2.12 -8.62
C GLY A 56 22.65 2.41 -8.24
N VAL A 57 22.37 3.62 -7.71
CA VAL A 57 21.03 4.10 -7.33
C VAL A 57 20.85 5.53 -7.82
N GLU A 58 19.65 5.88 -8.17
CA GLU A 58 19.29 7.25 -8.50
C GLU A 58 19.05 8.05 -7.21
N LEU A 59 19.44 9.32 -7.20
CA LEU A 59 19.26 10.22 -6.06
C LEU A 59 17.79 10.30 -5.66
N GLU A 60 16.88 10.29 -6.62
CA GLU A 60 15.41 10.30 -6.40
C GLU A 60 14.95 9.10 -5.59
N ASN A 61 15.49 7.90 -5.85
CA ASN A 61 15.20 6.70 -5.10
C ASN A 61 15.71 6.79 -3.65
N VAL A 62 16.86 7.44 -3.44
CA VAL A 62 17.40 7.69 -2.10
C VAL A 62 16.52 8.69 -1.36
N LEU A 63 16.15 9.80 -2.01
CA LEU A 63 15.24 10.80 -1.44
C LEU A 63 13.87 10.20 -1.10
N GLY A 64 13.29 9.40 -2.00
CA GLY A 64 12.07 8.65 -1.75
C GLY A 64 12.19 7.64 -0.59
N SER A 65 13.38 7.06 -0.39
CA SER A 65 13.65 6.13 0.72
C SER A 65 13.92 6.84 2.06
N MET A 66 14.18 8.13 2.07
CA MET A 66 14.31 8.91 3.32
C MET A 66 13.04 8.85 4.17
N ASN A 67 11.89 8.81 3.51
CA ASN A 67 10.60 8.65 4.17
C ASN A 67 10.31 7.19 4.58
N ARG A 68 11.19 6.24 4.22
CA ARG A 68 11.08 4.79 4.53
C ARG A 68 11.92 4.35 5.74
N GLY A 69 12.48 5.28 6.54
CA GLY A 69 13.09 4.93 7.82
C GLY A 69 12.04 4.33 8.75
N PRO A 70 12.44 3.59 9.82
CA PRO A 70 11.60 3.44 10.99
C PRO A 70 11.57 4.80 11.71
N GLY A 71 10.93 5.79 11.08
CA GLY A 71 10.39 6.94 11.75
C GLY A 71 9.28 6.49 12.68
N PRO A 72 8.77 7.34 13.57
CA PRO A 72 7.61 6.99 14.34
C PRO A 72 6.58 6.45 13.35
N VAL A 73 6.18 5.20 13.57
CA VAL A 73 5.26 4.50 12.70
C VAL A 73 4.00 5.36 12.69
N ASN A 74 3.66 5.95 11.54
CA ASN A 74 2.48 6.80 11.37
C ASN A 74 1.23 5.94 11.43
N ARG A 75 1.03 5.31 12.61
CA ARG A 75 -0.14 4.52 12.93
C ARG A 75 -1.10 5.41 13.68
N ILE A 76 -2.32 5.37 13.24
CA ILE A 76 -3.42 5.98 13.97
C ILE A 76 -3.68 5.12 15.21
N ALA A 77 -3.88 5.77 16.35
CA ALA A 77 -4.19 5.07 17.60
C ALA A 77 -5.45 4.22 17.45
N PRO A 78 -5.49 2.99 17.98
CA PRO A 78 -6.64 2.10 17.83
C PRO A 78 -7.98 2.69 18.29
N GLU A 79 -7.95 3.60 19.26
CA GLU A 79 -9.14 4.33 19.74
C GLU A 79 -9.69 5.27 18.67
N ILE A 80 -8.81 5.93 17.93
CA ILE A 80 -9.17 6.83 16.82
C ILE A 80 -9.68 5.98 15.65
N GLU A 81 -9.02 4.87 15.31
CA GLU A 81 -9.51 3.94 14.28
C GLU A 81 -10.91 3.44 14.59
N ARG A 82 -11.22 3.09 15.85
CA ARG A 82 -12.58 2.69 16.25
C ARG A 82 -13.62 3.80 16.06
N LYS A 83 -13.27 5.04 16.38
CA LYS A 83 -14.15 6.20 16.15
C LYS A 83 -14.39 6.46 14.66
N LEU A 84 -13.34 6.32 13.84
CA LEU A 84 -13.43 6.43 12.38
C LEU A 84 -14.23 5.27 11.77
N ALA A 85 -14.10 4.04 12.30
CA ALA A 85 -14.85 2.88 11.84
C ALA A 85 -16.38 3.07 12.00
N GLY A 86 -16.80 3.75 13.06
CA GLY A 86 -18.21 4.12 13.28
C GLY A 86 -18.70 5.28 12.42
N ARG A 87 -17.81 5.95 11.67
CA ARG A 87 -18.12 7.16 10.89
C ARG A 87 -17.44 7.12 9.51
N PRO A 88 -17.91 6.29 8.58
CA PRO A 88 -17.26 6.06 7.29
C PRO A 88 -16.96 7.34 6.50
N ALA A 89 -17.91 8.28 6.44
CA ALA A 89 -17.72 9.55 5.75
C ALA A 89 -16.54 10.36 6.31
N LEU A 90 -16.37 10.36 7.64
CA LEU A 90 -15.26 11.05 8.30
C LEU A 90 -13.91 10.39 7.96
N LEU A 91 -13.86 9.05 7.93
CA LEU A 91 -12.67 8.31 7.48
C LEU A 91 -12.34 8.66 6.02
N PHE A 92 -13.32 8.65 5.12
CA PHE A 92 -13.07 8.90 3.70
C PHE A 92 -12.58 10.31 3.44
N ILE A 93 -13.12 11.32 4.11
CA ILE A 93 -12.61 12.69 4.06
C ILE A 93 -11.17 12.75 4.56
N PHE A 94 -10.88 12.10 5.69
CA PHE A 94 -9.51 12.05 6.23
C PHE A 94 -8.54 11.37 5.26
N VAL A 95 -8.94 10.27 4.62
CA VAL A 95 -8.14 9.60 3.57
C VAL A 95 -7.88 10.55 2.41
N MET A 96 -8.91 11.24 1.87
CA MET A 96 -8.73 12.19 0.78
C MET A 96 -7.77 13.33 1.15
N LEU A 97 -7.89 13.90 2.34
CA LEU A 97 -6.95 14.92 2.83
C LEU A 97 -5.52 14.38 2.96
N SER A 98 -5.36 13.11 3.36
CA SER A 98 -4.04 12.47 3.45
C SER A 98 -3.41 12.20 2.08
N GLU A 99 -4.23 12.06 1.05
CA GLU A 99 -3.85 11.96 -0.37
C GLU A 99 -3.73 13.33 -1.06
N LYS A 100 -3.63 14.42 -0.27
CA LYS A 100 -3.40 15.78 -0.73
C LYS A 100 -4.57 16.46 -1.46
N PHE A 101 -5.79 15.92 -1.35
CA PHE A 101 -6.96 16.70 -1.76
C PHE A 101 -7.12 17.90 -0.82
N THR A 102 -7.44 19.06 -1.38
CA THR A 102 -7.86 20.20 -0.57
C THR A 102 -9.31 20.03 -0.08
N PRO A 103 -9.72 20.72 1.00
CA PRO A 103 -11.12 20.71 1.41
C PRO A 103 -12.09 21.10 0.29
N GLU A 104 -11.72 22.07 -0.54
CA GLU A 104 -12.48 22.50 -1.73
C GLU A 104 -12.57 21.39 -2.78
N GLY A 105 -11.46 20.66 -3.00
CA GLY A 105 -11.42 19.50 -3.90
C GLY A 105 -12.34 18.38 -3.40
N VAL A 106 -12.34 18.09 -2.09
CA VAL A 106 -13.26 17.13 -1.48
C VAL A 106 -14.71 17.58 -1.64
N MET A 107 -15.02 18.84 -1.34
CA MET A 107 -16.38 19.39 -1.52
C MET A 107 -16.87 19.23 -2.96
N ARG A 108 -16.04 19.59 -3.92
CA ARG A 108 -16.35 19.46 -5.35
C ARG A 108 -16.62 18.03 -5.78
N SER A 109 -15.75 17.12 -5.37
CA SER A 109 -15.86 15.70 -5.76
C SER A 109 -17.03 14.98 -5.12
N GLN A 110 -17.44 15.40 -3.90
CA GLN A 110 -18.46 14.73 -3.11
C GLN A 110 -19.79 15.50 -3.05
N GLY A 111 -19.88 16.67 -3.69
CA GLY A 111 -21.08 17.50 -3.65
C GLY A 111 -21.41 18.03 -2.26
N LEU A 112 -20.39 18.29 -1.41
CA LEU A 112 -20.60 18.75 -0.05
C LEU A 112 -20.75 20.27 0.02
N SER A 113 -21.61 20.74 0.92
CA SER A 113 -21.68 22.16 1.27
C SER A 113 -20.49 22.55 2.17
N GLU A 114 -20.15 23.85 2.17
CA GLU A 114 -19.12 24.41 3.05
C GLU A 114 -19.42 24.13 4.53
N ALA A 115 -20.68 24.27 4.93
CA ALA A 115 -21.12 23.97 6.30
C ALA A 115 -20.88 22.49 6.68
N SER A 116 -21.19 21.56 5.78
CA SER A 116 -20.93 20.12 6.01
C SER A 116 -19.44 19.84 6.11
N MET A 117 -18.63 20.42 5.22
CA MET A 117 -17.18 20.25 5.23
C MET A 117 -16.57 20.79 6.52
N PHE A 118 -16.99 21.98 6.94
CA PHE A 118 -16.54 22.57 8.21
C PHE A 118 -16.82 21.66 9.41
N LEU A 119 -18.01 21.06 9.49
CA LEU A 119 -18.36 20.13 10.56
C LEU A 119 -17.47 18.87 10.54
N TYR A 120 -17.22 18.32 9.37
CA TYR A 120 -16.30 17.16 9.25
C TYR A 120 -14.86 17.52 9.68
N LEU A 121 -14.37 18.69 9.28
CA LEU A 121 -13.04 19.15 9.69
C LEU A 121 -12.95 19.38 11.20
N ARG A 122 -14.01 19.94 11.83
CA ARG A 122 -14.10 20.07 13.29
C ARG A 122 -14.08 18.72 14.00
N ASP A 123 -14.76 17.73 13.45
CA ASP A 123 -14.74 16.37 13.99
C ASP A 123 -13.35 15.73 13.88
N LEU A 124 -12.66 15.93 12.76
CA LEU A 124 -11.27 15.47 12.58
C LEU A 124 -10.29 16.20 13.52
N GLU A 125 -10.49 17.48 13.74
CA GLU A 125 -9.72 18.28 14.70
C GLU A 125 -9.92 17.75 16.14
N ALA A 126 -11.15 17.46 16.52
CA ALA A 126 -11.46 16.88 17.83
C ALA A 126 -10.84 15.47 18.03
N LEU A 127 -10.51 14.77 16.95
CA LEU A 127 -9.75 13.53 16.97
C LEU A 127 -8.22 13.75 16.96
N GLY A 128 -7.74 15.00 16.84
CA GLY A 128 -6.32 15.31 16.73
C GLY A 128 -5.67 14.89 15.41
N LEU A 129 -6.46 14.74 14.35
CA LEU A 129 -6.00 14.30 13.03
C LEU A 129 -5.66 15.49 12.11
N VAL A 130 -6.33 16.60 12.30
CA VAL A 130 -6.09 17.85 11.57
C VAL A 130 -6.07 19.05 12.53
N GLU A 131 -5.49 20.13 12.07
CA GLU A 131 -5.58 21.47 12.69
C GLU A 131 -6.28 22.39 11.70
N LEU A 132 -7.35 23.07 12.16
CA LEU A 132 -8.07 24.01 11.36
C LEU A 132 -7.37 25.36 11.31
N GLY A 133 -7.24 25.90 10.10
CA GLY A 133 -6.79 27.27 9.85
C GLY A 133 -7.95 28.22 9.53
N ARG A 134 -7.62 29.38 8.97
CA ARG A 134 -8.63 30.34 8.51
C ARG A 134 -9.38 29.81 7.29
N GLY A 135 -10.66 30.11 7.20
CA GLY A 135 -11.52 29.55 6.16
C GLY A 135 -11.72 28.04 6.39
N LEU A 136 -11.66 27.25 5.35
CA LEU A 136 -11.70 25.79 5.40
C LEU A 136 -10.31 25.15 5.33
N SER A 137 -9.21 25.92 5.49
CA SER A 137 -7.88 25.32 5.44
C SER A 137 -7.67 24.31 6.58
N ALA A 138 -7.11 23.17 6.26
CA ALA A 138 -6.84 22.12 7.23
C ALA A 138 -5.42 21.59 7.04
N ARG A 139 -4.66 21.50 8.12
CA ARG A 139 -3.31 20.92 8.16
C ARG A 139 -3.37 19.57 8.85
N LEU A 140 -2.87 18.53 8.19
CA LEU A 140 -2.72 17.22 8.81
C LEU A 140 -1.76 17.27 9.98
N LEU A 141 -2.14 16.66 11.10
CA LEU A 141 -1.30 16.46 12.29
C LEU A 141 -0.61 15.10 12.31
N VAL A 142 -0.91 14.25 11.33
CA VAL A 142 -0.28 12.96 11.13
C VAL A 142 0.66 13.02 9.93
N GLU A 143 1.79 12.33 10.02
CA GLU A 143 2.71 12.23 8.88
C GLU A 143 2.16 11.23 7.86
N THR A 144 2.35 11.51 6.58
CA THR A 144 2.01 10.63 5.46
C THR A 144 3.27 9.96 4.90
N PRO A 145 3.19 8.74 4.35
CA PRO A 145 1.98 7.92 4.18
C PRO A 145 1.53 7.26 5.49
N ILE A 146 0.22 7.19 5.69
CA ILE A 146 -0.38 6.54 6.86
C ILE A 146 -0.23 5.02 6.72
N GLN A 147 0.27 4.36 7.77
CA GLN A 147 0.28 2.90 7.85
C GLN A 147 -1.01 2.41 8.50
N TRP A 148 -1.92 1.92 7.67
CA TRP A 148 -3.21 1.39 8.11
C TRP A 148 -3.04 0.00 8.72
N ASN A 149 -3.76 -0.25 9.82
CA ASN A 149 -3.88 -1.58 10.39
C ASN A 149 -5.03 -2.34 9.68
N PHE A 150 -4.68 -3.12 8.67
CA PHE A 150 -5.67 -3.90 7.91
C PHE A 150 -6.35 -5.02 8.70
N ASP A 151 -5.83 -5.39 9.88
CA ASP A 151 -6.47 -6.32 10.82
C ASP A 151 -7.14 -5.61 12.01
N GLY A 152 -7.17 -4.28 11.97
CA GLY A 152 -7.76 -3.42 13.00
C GLY A 152 -9.26 -3.13 12.82
N PRO A 153 -9.76 -2.14 13.58
CA PRO A 153 -11.17 -1.74 13.58
C PRO A 153 -11.69 -1.29 12.21
N LEU A 154 -10.82 -0.82 11.32
CA LEU A 154 -11.15 -0.34 9.97
C LEU A 154 -11.26 -1.46 8.93
N LYS A 155 -10.91 -2.71 9.27
CA LYS A 155 -10.94 -3.86 8.34
C LYS A 155 -12.25 -3.99 7.56
N PRO A 156 -13.45 -3.95 8.18
CA PRO A 156 -14.71 -4.10 7.42
C PRO A 156 -14.92 -2.99 6.39
N LEU A 157 -14.50 -1.76 6.69
CA LEU A 157 -14.59 -0.64 5.75
C LEU A 157 -13.62 -0.80 4.59
N PHE A 158 -12.39 -1.20 4.84
CA PHE A 158 -11.41 -1.48 3.78
C PHE A 158 -11.87 -2.63 2.87
N GLU A 159 -12.39 -3.71 3.45
CA GLU A 159 -12.95 -4.81 2.67
C GLU A 159 -14.10 -4.34 1.76
N THR A 160 -15.06 -3.61 2.32
CA THR A 160 -16.20 -3.07 1.57
C THR A 160 -15.74 -2.11 0.47
N THR A 161 -14.85 -1.17 0.79
CA THR A 161 -14.34 -0.19 -0.18
C THR A 161 -13.60 -0.86 -1.33
N ASN A 162 -12.76 -1.88 -1.04
CA ASN A 162 -12.04 -2.60 -2.09
C ASN A 162 -12.97 -3.46 -2.94
N LYS A 163 -13.97 -4.13 -2.35
CA LYS A 163 -15.00 -4.87 -3.09
C LYS A 163 -15.79 -3.95 -4.02
N ASN A 164 -16.21 -2.78 -3.54
CA ASN A 164 -16.92 -1.78 -4.34
C ASN A 164 -16.06 -1.26 -5.48
N PHE A 165 -14.78 -0.97 -5.23
CA PHE A 165 -13.86 -0.53 -6.28
C PHE A 165 -13.64 -1.59 -7.35
N ILE A 166 -13.45 -2.85 -6.98
CA ILE A 166 -13.30 -3.96 -7.95
C ILE A 166 -14.58 -4.11 -8.77
N GLY A 167 -15.76 -4.06 -8.15
CA GLY A 167 -17.04 -4.10 -8.85
C GLY A 167 -17.22 -2.93 -9.82
N TRP A 168 -16.87 -1.73 -9.40
CA TRP A 168 -16.87 -0.56 -10.25
C TRP A 168 -15.90 -0.70 -11.43
N ALA A 169 -14.65 -1.12 -11.17
CA ALA A 169 -13.64 -1.31 -12.20
C ALA A 169 -14.07 -2.32 -13.29
N ILE A 170 -14.68 -3.43 -12.89
CA ILE A 170 -15.23 -4.44 -13.83
C ILE A 170 -16.34 -3.84 -14.70
N ALA A 171 -17.18 -2.98 -14.14
CA ALA A 171 -18.26 -2.33 -14.87
C ALA A 171 -17.78 -1.22 -15.84
N HIS A 172 -16.55 -0.73 -15.72
CA HIS A 172 -15.99 0.41 -16.48
C HIS A 172 -14.72 0.08 -17.26
N LEU A 173 -14.50 -1.20 -17.62
CA LEU A 173 -13.27 -1.70 -18.24
C LEU A 173 -12.89 -1.02 -19.56
N GLU A 174 -13.87 -0.59 -20.35
CA GLU A 174 -13.60 -0.05 -21.69
C GLU A 174 -13.19 1.43 -21.69
N ARG A 175 -13.36 2.12 -20.60
CA ARG A 175 -13.22 3.60 -20.57
C ARG A 175 -12.25 4.12 -19.51
N GLU A 176 -12.32 3.62 -18.30
CA GLU A 176 -11.72 4.29 -17.14
C GLU A 176 -10.92 3.35 -16.23
N ALA A 177 -11.07 2.03 -16.37
CA ALA A 177 -10.46 1.07 -15.47
C ALA A 177 -9.80 -0.10 -16.20
N THR A 178 -8.83 -0.70 -15.54
CA THR A 178 -8.19 -1.95 -15.94
C THR A 178 -8.44 -2.99 -14.86
N PHE A 179 -8.91 -4.17 -15.27
CA PHE A 179 -9.04 -5.32 -14.38
C PHE A 179 -8.43 -6.56 -15.04
N VAL A 180 -7.52 -7.22 -14.34
CA VAL A 180 -6.90 -8.47 -14.79
C VAL A 180 -7.14 -9.53 -13.73
N SER A 181 -7.70 -10.65 -14.14
CA SER A 181 -7.94 -11.80 -13.26
C SER A 181 -7.62 -13.10 -13.96
N PHE A 182 -6.81 -13.93 -13.35
CA PHE A 182 -6.56 -15.30 -13.81
C PHE A 182 -6.14 -16.18 -12.63
N SER A 183 -6.29 -17.49 -12.80
CA SER A 183 -5.77 -18.48 -11.86
C SER A 183 -4.84 -19.43 -12.60
N ARG A 184 -3.63 -19.61 -12.08
CA ARG A 184 -2.63 -20.55 -12.63
C ARG A 184 -1.88 -21.23 -11.51
N ARG A 185 -1.52 -22.47 -11.75
CA ARG A 185 -0.63 -23.21 -10.86
C ARG A 185 0.80 -22.78 -11.11
N MET A 186 1.52 -22.44 -10.05
CA MET A 186 2.94 -22.06 -10.11
C MET A 186 3.69 -22.56 -8.87
N ARG A 187 4.99 -22.54 -8.94
CA ARG A 187 5.83 -22.90 -7.79
C ARG A 187 5.83 -21.78 -6.75
N PRO A 188 6.05 -22.09 -5.44
CA PRO A 188 6.12 -21.07 -4.39
C PRO A 188 7.15 -19.97 -4.69
N GLU A 189 8.32 -20.31 -5.24
CA GLU A 189 9.38 -19.36 -5.57
C GLU A 189 8.93 -18.37 -6.68
N THR A 190 8.19 -18.88 -7.66
CA THR A 190 7.60 -18.03 -8.73
C THR A 190 6.52 -17.11 -8.16
N ALA A 191 5.70 -17.62 -7.23
CA ALA A 191 4.68 -16.80 -6.57
C ALA A 191 5.30 -15.68 -5.74
N GLU A 192 6.40 -15.97 -5.04
CA GLU A 192 7.15 -14.96 -4.28
C GLU A 192 7.75 -13.88 -5.17
N MET A 193 8.29 -14.26 -6.34
CA MET A 193 8.81 -13.31 -7.32
C MET A 193 7.70 -12.38 -7.84
N VAL A 194 6.55 -12.94 -8.25
CA VAL A 194 5.40 -12.16 -8.72
C VAL A 194 4.88 -11.18 -7.65
N ARG A 195 4.81 -11.63 -6.39
CA ARG A 195 4.40 -10.76 -5.28
C ARG A 195 5.33 -9.57 -5.11
N ARG A 196 6.65 -9.84 -5.07
CA ARG A 196 7.66 -8.79 -4.92
C ARG A 196 7.64 -7.78 -6.07
N GLU A 197 7.52 -8.24 -7.31
CA GLU A 197 7.41 -7.37 -8.48
C GLU A 197 6.17 -6.46 -8.39
N ALA A 198 5.03 -6.99 -7.94
CA ALA A 198 3.82 -6.20 -7.77
C ALA A 198 3.96 -5.15 -6.64
N GLU A 199 4.62 -5.50 -5.53
CA GLU A 199 4.93 -4.56 -4.45
C GLU A 199 5.88 -3.45 -4.92
N GLU A 200 6.91 -3.79 -5.71
CA GLU A 200 7.82 -2.81 -6.31
C GLU A 200 7.10 -1.86 -7.28
N GLN A 201 6.18 -2.37 -8.11
CA GLN A 201 5.36 -1.55 -8.99
C GLN A 201 4.43 -0.61 -8.22
N ALA A 202 3.82 -1.08 -7.12
CA ALA A 202 2.99 -0.24 -6.26
C ALA A 202 3.81 0.91 -5.64
N GLU A 203 5.03 0.63 -5.18
CA GLU A 203 5.91 1.66 -4.64
C GLU A 203 6.34 2.67 -5.70
N ARG A 204 6.63 2.20 -6.91
CA ARG A 204 6.95 3.08 -8.05
C ARG A 204 5.76 3.99 -8.39
N ALA A 205 4.55 3.46 -8.43
CA ALA A 205 3.35 4.25 -8.69
C ALA A 205 3.13 5.34 -7.63
N LYS A 206 3.38 5.04 -6.34
CA LYS A 206 3.32 6.05 -5.27
C LYS A 206 4.33 7.18 -5.46
N LEU A 207 5.56 6.86 -5.91
CA LEU A 207 6.59 7.88 -6.17
C LEU A 207 6.19 8.79 -7.33
N LEU A 208 5.65 8.22 -8.42
CA LEU A 208 5.16 9.00 -9.56
C LEU A 208 4.00 9.91 -9.14
N ALA A 209 3.03 9.37 -8.41
CA ALA A 209 1.91 10.16 -7.89
C ALA A 209 2.39 11.28 -6.96
N HIS A 210 3.38 11.01 -6.09
CA HIS A 210 3.96 12.04 -5.22
C HIS A 210 4.64 13.16 -6.03
N HIS A 211 5.35 12.82 -7.11
CA HIS A 211 5.94 13.80 -8.01
C HIS A 211 4.84 14.68 -8.63
N ASP A 212 3.81 14.07 -9.21
CA ASP A 212 2.71 14.77 -9.85
C ASP A 212 1.98 15.72 -8.87
N GLN A 213 1.72 15.27 -7.64
CA GLN A 213 1.11 16.08 -6.59
C GLN A 213 1.91 17.33 -6.21
N HIS A 214 3.21 17.39 -6.52
CA HIS A 214 4.07 18.55 -6.24
C HIS A 214 4.34 19.44 -7.46
N THR A 215 4.10 18.93 -8.66
CA THR A 215 4.45 19.61 -9.91
C THR A 215 3.25 20.00 -10.76
N THR A 216 2.05 19.50 -10.42
CA THR A 216 0.83 19.67 -11.22
C THR A 216 -0.26 20.35 -10.38
N PRO A 217 -0.99 21.35 -10.94
CA PRO A 217 -2.16 21.95 -10.29
C PRO A 217 -3.24 20.91 -9.95
N GLU A 218 -3.92 21.08 -8.80
CA GLU A 218 -4.89 20.10 -8.28
C GLU A 218 -6.05 19.84 -9.26
N ASP A 219 -6.50 20.86 -10.00
CA ASP A 219 -7.58 20.74 -10.98
C ASP A 219 -7.25 19.90 -12.20
N GLN A 220 -5.96 19.59 -12.42
CA GLN A 220 -5.46 18.70 -13.46
C GLN A 220 -5.14 17.29 -12.94
N LEU A 221 -5.27 17.07 -11.62
CA LEU A 221 -5.02 15.76 -11.01
C LEU A 221 -6.31 14.95 -10.92
N THR A 222 -6.22 13.66 -11.25
CA THR A 222 -7.31 12.71 -11.08
C THR A 222 -6.89 11.65 -10.06
N GLY A 223 -7.80 11.32 -9.14
CA GLY A 223 -7.57 10.27 -8.14
C GLY A 223 -7.64 8.88 -8.78
N TYR A 224 -6.55 8.12 -8.68
CA TYR A 224 -6.49 6.73 -9.09
C TYR A 224 -6.38 5.82 -7.88
N LYS A 225 -7.08 4.68 -7.91
CA LYS A 225 -6.98 3.65 -6.90
C LYS A 225 -6.35 2.39 -7.49
N TRP A 226 -5.34 1.87 -6.82
CA TRP A 226 -4.75 0.58 -7.11
C TRP A 226 -5.12 -0.40 -6.01
N THR A 227 -5.63 -1.57 -6.38
CA THR A 227 -5.87 -2.69 -5.50
C THR A 227 -5.24 -3.95 -6.12
N PHE A 228 -4.34 -4.57 -5.39
CA PHE A 228 -3.69 -5.81 -5.79
C PHE A 228 -4.01 -6.88 -4.75
N ALA A 229 -4.47 -8.04 -5.22
CA ALA A 229 -4.68 -9.22 -4.39
C ALA A 229 -4.07 -10.44 -5.07
N PHE A 230 -3.13 -11.07 -4.41
CA PHE A 230 -2.45 -12.26 -4.89
C PHE A 230 -2.23 -13.25 -3.75
N GLY A 231 -2.54 -14.52 -3.99
CA GLY A 231 -2.38 -15.55 -2.98
C GLY A 231 -2.77 -16.93 -3.50
N ALA A 232 -2.53 -17.95 -2.68
CA ALA A 232 -3.01 -19.30 -2.98
C ALA A 232 -4.55 -19.28 -3.02
N THR A 233 -5.11 -19.78 -4.14
CA THR A 233 -6.56 -19.73 -4.36
C THR A 233 -7.27 -20.79 -3.53
N PRO A 234 -8.10 -20.43 -2.55
CA PRO A 234 -8.94 -21.36 -1.80
C PRO A 234 -10.17 -21.72 -2.63
N PHE A 235 -10.00 -22.51 -3.72
CA PHE A 235 -11.05 -22.83 -4.67
C PHE A 235 -12.38 -23.24 -4.04
N PRO A 236 -12.42 -24.13 -3.01
CA PRO A 236 -13.69 -24.52 -2.40
C PRO A 236 -14.47 -23.36 -1.76
N ALA A 237 -13.75 -22.33 -1.26
CA ALA A 237 -14.37 -21.16 -0.63
C ALA A 237 -14.81 -20.09 -1.65
N ILE A 238 -14.11 -19.99 -2.80
CA ILE A 238 -14.36 -18.95 -3.83
C ILE A 238 -15.25 -19.49 -4.93
N MET A 239 -15.06 -20.75 -5.33
CA MET A 239 -15.78 -21.43 -6.40
C MET A 239 -16.21 -22.82 -5.91
N PRO A 240 -17.22 -22.91 -5.03
CA PRO A 240 -17.68 -24.18 -4.51
C PRO A 240 -18.29 -25.03 -5.64
N ILE A 241 -17.83 -26.29 -5.73
CA ILE A 241 -18.36 -27.27 -6.66
C ILE A 241 -19.03 -28.36 -5.85
N GLY A 242 -20.35 -28.48 -5.98
CA GLY A 242 -21.13 -29.55 -5.35
C GLY A 242 -21.03 -30.89 -6.13
N PRO A 243 -21.62 -31.96 -5.58
CA PRO A 243 -21.75 -33.24 -6.29
C PRO A 243 -22.46 -33.05 -7.65
N HIS A 244 -22.07 -33.84 -8.64
CA HIS A 244 -22.70 -33.76 -9.93
C HIS A 244 -24.21 -34.12 -9.80
N PRO A 245 -25.15 -33.41 -10.45
CA PRO A 245 -26.60 -33.66 -10.29
C PRO A 245 -27.05 -35.11 -10.55
N ARG A 246 -26.31 -35.86 -11.38
CA ARG A 246 -26.60 -37.29 -11.63
C ARG A 246 -26.16 -38.22 -10.48
N ASP A 247 -25.25 -37.78 -9.60
CA ASP A 247 -24.80 -38.52 -8.41
C ASP A 247 -25.65 -38.21 -7.17
N ALA A 248 -26.34 -37.06 -7.15
CA ALA A 248 -27.21 -36.67 -6.04
C ALA A 248 -28.35 -37.66 -5.77
N GLY A 249 -28.68 -38.53 -6.70
CA GLY A 249 -29.64 -39.61 -6.55
C GLY A 249 -29.04 -40.97 -6.12
N ALA A 250 -27.71 -41.09 -6.02
CA ALA A 250 -27.06 -42.37 -5.68
C ALA A 250 -26.84 -42.53 -4.15
N SER A 251 -26.92 -41.45 -3.37
CA SER A 251 -26.75 -41.51 -1.92
C SER A 251 -27.96 -42.04 -1.15
N ASP A 252 -29.10 -42.20 -1.81
CA ASP A 252 -30.33 -42.74 -1.21
C ASP A 252 -30.52 -44.27 -1.49
N ARG A 253 -29.51 -44.95 -2.01
CA ARG A 253 -29.56 -46.41 -2.10
C ARG A 253 -29.18 -47.00 -0.75
N PRO A 254 -30.07 -47.71 -0.06
CA PRO A 254 -29.72 -48.40 1.18
C PRO A 254 -28.59 -49.39 0.88
N ALA A 255 -27.57 -49.39 1.74
CA ALA A 255 -26.42 -50.30 1.64
C ALA A 255 -26.93 -51.73 1.48
N ALA A 256 -26.54 -52.42 0.41
CA ALA A 256 -26.86 -53.80 0.20
C ALA A 256 -26.36 -54.63 1.41
N PRO A 257 -27.18 -55.57 1.94
CA PRO A 257 -26.79 -56.36 3.11
C PRO A 257 -25.50 -57.12 2.81
N ALA A 258 -24.50 -57.02 3.69
CA ALA A 258 -23.25 -57.77 3.58
C ALA A 258 -23.51 -59.27 3.42
N LYS A 259 -23.12 -59.81 2.28
CA LYS A 259 -23.19 -61.25 2.06
C LYS A 259 -22.33 -61.97 3.10
N GLY A 260 -23.02 -62.73 3.99
CA GLY A 260 -22.39 -63.49 5.05
C GLY A 260 -21.28 -64.39 4.49
N ARG A 261 -20.11 -64.29 5.11
CA ARG A 261 -19.04 -65.27 4.91
C ARG A 261 -19.56 -66.68 5.22
N ARG A 262 -19.69 -67.52 4.20
CA ARG A 262 -19.83 -68.95 4.44
C ARG A 262 -18.56 -69.48 5.06
N SER A 263 -18.70 -69.94 6.32
CA SER A 263 -17.71 -70.78 6.99
C SER A 263 -17.63 -72.09 6.23
N LEU A 264 -16.40 -72.47 5.80
CA LEU A 264 -16.08 -73.83 5.36
C LEU A 264 -16.01 -74.72 6.57
N PRO A 265 -16.61 -75.93 6.55
CA PRO A 265 -16.37 -76.93 7.58
C PRO A 265 -15.02 -77.62 7.40
N ALA A 266 -14.52 -78.16 8.53
CA ALA A 266 -13.25 -78.83 8.81
C ALA A 266 -12.80 -79.92 7.85
#